data_7ce43928d77f377645bce817f3c89d54
#
_entry.id   7ce43928d77f377645bce817f3c89d54
#
_cell.length_a   1.000
_cell.length_b   1.000
_cell.length_c   1.000
_cell.angle_alpha   90.00
_cell.angle_beta   90.00
_cell.angle_gamma   90.00
#
_symmetry.space_group_name_H-M   'P 1'
#
loop_
_entity.id
_entity.type
_entity.pdbx_description
1 polymer ?
#
loop_
_entity_poly.entity_id
_entity_poly.type
_entity_poly.pdbx_seq_one_letter_code
_entity_poly.pdbx_strand_id
1 'polypeptide(L)'
;MNICLVKIVEATENFSNMESLKAHEVLNFTEETMRIRPYQNKDFNTISQWITEERSHALWCANLIPYPLEKMGFDDLLQEAEERFGDSPFVATTDDGKLVGFFCFSVNLNTNEGMLKFVVVDNAIRNKGYGCEMIKLAVKYAFEIAKADAVQLNVFPENPGAKKCYEKVGFKERTLTENAFRFKDELWGRCNMVITK
;
A
#
# COMPACT_ATOMS: atom_id res chain seq x y z
N MET A 1 -25.91 -20.26 9.23
CA MET A 1 -26.97 -20.12 10.21
C MET A 1 -26.35 -20.17 11.59
N ASN A 2 -26.35 -19.01 12.27
CA ASN A 2 -26.10 -18.79 13.70
C ASN A 2 -24.88 -19.42 14.39
N ILE A 3 -23.80 -18.64 14.56
CA ILE A 3 -23.05 -18.53 15.82
C ILE A 3 -22.37 -17.17 15.81
N CYS A 4 -23.08 -16.11 16.16
CA CYS A 4 -22.49 -14.81 16.52
C CYS A 4 -23.49 -13.91 17.25
N LEU A 5 -24.26 -14.49 18.19
CA LEU A 5 -25.30 -13.75 18.95
C LEU A 5 -25.44 -14.25 20.39
N VAL A 6 -24.34 -14.60 21.07
CA VAL A 6 -24.36 -14.87 22.51
C VAL A 6 -23.07 -14.35 23.14
N LYS A 7 -22.98 -13.03 23.35
CA LYS A 7 -22.08 -12.37 24.35
C LYS A 7 -22.45 -10.89 24.57
N ILE A 8 -23.71 -10.54 24.58
CA ILE A 8 -24.20 -9.20 24.98
C ILE A 8 -25.40 -9.36 25.96
N VAL A 9 -25.28 -10.13 26.99
CA VAL A 9 -26.25 -10.11 28.12
C VAL A 9 -25.55 -10.60 29.38
N GLU A 10 -24.54 -9.91 29.86
CA GLU A 10 -24.04 -10.06 31.25
C GLU A 10 -23.19 -8.85 31.65
N ALA A 11 -23.72 -7.63 31.48
CA ALA A 11 -23.09 -6.42 32.03
C ALA A 11 -24.14 -5.35 32.37
N THR A 12 -25.25 -5.75 33.01
CA THR A 12 -26.26 -4.80 33.48
C THR A 12 -26.59 -5.01 34.96
N GLU A 13 -25.58 -5.08 35.82
CA GLU A 13 -25.76 -4.89 37.27
C GLU A 13 -24.48 -4.32 37.86
N ASN A 14 -24.25 -2.99 37.72
CA ASN A 14 -23.45 -2.17 38.63
C ASN A 14 -23.39 -0.72 38.12
N PHE A 15 -24.56 -0.11 37.90
CA PHE A 15 -24.68 1.32 37.63
C PHE A 15 -25.40 2.02 38.79
N SER A 16 -24.70 2.18 39.92
CA SER A 16 -25.10 3.16 40.91
C SER A 16 -23.90 3.61 41.76
N ASN A 17 -22.89 4.17 41.12
CA ASN A 17 -21.94 5.08 41.77
C ASN A 17 -20.86 5.50 40.75
N MET A 18 -21.21 6.38 39.85
CA MET A 18 -20.23 7.26 39.18
C MET A 18 -20.95 8.45 38.51
N GLU A 19 -21.56 9.28 39.32
CA GLU A 19 -21.68 10.69 38.96
C GLU A 19 -20.30 11.31 39.12
N SER A 20 -19.69 11.65 38.01
CA SER A 20 -18.54 12.48 37.71
C SER A 20 -17.44 11.80 36.90
N LEU A 21 -17.77 11.26 35.76
CA LEU A 21 -16.83 11.22 34.66
C LEU A 21 -17.50 11.88 33.47
N LYS A 22 -16.96 13.08 33.18
CA LYS A 22 -17.36 13.93 32.05
C LYS A 22 -17.64 13.08 30.82
N ALA A 23 -18.80 13.34 30.21
CA ALA A 23 -19.10 12.94 28.85
C ALA A 23 -18.03 13.53 27.91
N HIS A 24 -16.95 12.82 27.70
CA HIS A 24 -15.92 13.19 26.77
C HIS A 24 -15.54 12.01 25.92
N GLU A 25 -15.88 12.22 24.68
CA GLU A 25 -15.29 11.53 23.54
C GLU A 25 -15.54 10.03 23.53
N VAL A 26 -16.78 9.67 23.24
CA VAL A 26 -16.97 8.56 22.31
C VAL A 26 -16.26 9.02 21.03
N LEU A 27 -14.95 8.79 20.97
CA LEU A 27 -14.24 8.77 19.72
C LEU A 27 -14.93 7.69 18.90
N ASN A 28 -15.87 8.12 18.07
CA ASN A 28 -16.31 7.36 16.92
C ASN A 28 -15.09 7.20 16.01
N PHE A 29 -14.16 6.30 16.35
CA PHE A 29 -13.36 5.62 15.39
C PHE A 29 -14.34 4.74 14.61
N THR A 30 -15.02 5.32 13.64
CA THR A 30 -15.38 4.55 12.47
C THR A 30 -14.03 4.11 11.93
N GLU A 31 -13.64 2.85 12.18
CA GLU A 31 -12.56 2.22 11.42
C GLU A 31 -13.00 2.38 9.96
N GLU A 32 -12.44 3.38 9.28
CA GLU A 32 -12.60 3.48 7.84
C GLU A 32 -11.96 2.21 7.29
N THR A 33 -12.79 1.22 6.98
CA THR A 33 -12.30 -0.03 6.45
C THR A 33 -11.84 0.23 5.02
N MET A 34 -10.59 -0.11 4.75
CA MET A 34 -10.00 0.00 3.43
C MET A 34 -10.21 -1.29 2.66
N ARG A 35 -10.39 -1.19 1.35
CA ARG A 35 -10.50 -2.32 0.41
C ARG A 35 -9.53 -2.17 -0.73
N ILE A 36 -9.07 -3.29 -1.27
CA ILE A 36 -8.33 -3.33 -2.53
C ILE A 36 -9.21 -3.94 -3.63
N ARG A 37 -9.08 -3.39 -4.84
CA ARG A 37 -9.73 -3.91 -6.04
C ARG A 37 -8.82 -3.76 -7.26
N PRO A 38 -9.07 -4.51 -8.35
CA PRO A 38 -8.38 -4.26 -9.61
C PRO A 38 -8.51 -2.81 -10.06
N TYR A 39 -7.44 -2.28 -10.63
CA TYR A 39 -7.41 -0.97 -11.29
C TYR A 39 -8.40 -0.91 -12.46
N GLN A 40 -8.96 0.25 -12.71
CA GLN A 40 -9.81 0.56 -13.86
C GLN A 40 -9.29 1.83 -14.56
N ASN A 41 -9.40 1.91 -15.87
CA ASN A 41 -8.89 3.05 -16.65
C ASN A 41 -9.34 4.43 -16.14
N LYS A 42 -10.55 4.53 -15.57
CA LYS A 42 -11.06 5.77 -14.96
C LYS A 42 -10.26 6.24 -13.74
N ASP A 43 -9.56 5.32 -13.06
CA ASP A 43 -8.80 5.61 -11.83
C ASP A 43 -7.54 6.44 -12.13
N PHE A 44 -7.03 6.37 -13.36
CA PHE A 44 -5.85 7.11 -13.80
C PHE A 44 -5.94 8.60 -13.50
N ASN A 45 -7.08 9.22 -13.79
CA ASN A 45 -7.26 10.66 -13.58
C ASN A 45 -7.04 11.10 -12.13
N THR A 46 -7.31 10.21 -11.18
CA THR A 46 -7.06 10.46 -9.75
C THR A 46 -5.61 10.15 -9.40
N ILE A 47 -5.07 9.01 -9.87
CA ILE A 47 -3.71 8.56 -9.56
C ILE A 47 -2.67 9.56 -10.09
N SER A 48 -2.86 10.09 -11.30
CA SER A 48 -1.94 11.06 -11.91
C SER A 48 -1.78 12.35 -11.10
N GLN A 49 -2.80 12.73 -10.32
CA GLN A 49 -2.77 13.90 -9.45
C GLN A 49 -1.92 13.69 -8.18
N TRP A 50 -1.54 12.47 -7.84
CA TRP A 50 -0.71 12.16 -6.67
C TRP A 50 0.78 12.28 -6.94
N ILE A 51 1.18 12.36 -8.21
CA ILE A 51 2.57 12.37 -8.66
C ILE A 51 2.84 13.68 -9.40
N THR A 52 2.97 14.76 -8.63
CA THR A 52 3.05 16.13 -9.14
C THR A 52 4.46 16.69 -9.23
N GLU A 53 5.47 15.95 -8.74
CA GLU A 53 6.86 16.38 -8.73
C GLU A 53 7.76 15.31 -9.36
N GLU A 54 8.74 15.74 -10.13
CA GLU A 54 9.68 14.85 -10.84
C GLU A 54 10.42 13.91 -9.88
N ARG A 55 10.80 14.40 -8.68
CA ARG A 55 11.42 13.56 -7.65
C ARG A 55 10.49 12.48 -7.12
N SER A 56 9.23 12.83 -6.87
CA SER A 56 8.21 11.87 -6.44
C SER A 56 7.94 10.81 -7.51
N HIS A 57 7.95 11.21 -8.78
CA HIS A 57 7.84 10.32 -9.92
C HIS A 57 9.03 9.35 -9.99
N ALA A 58 10.26 9.84 -9.87
CA ALA A 58 11.45 9.00 -9.84
C ALA A 58 11.45 8.02 -8.67
N LEU A 59 11.05 8.45 -7.46
CA LEU A 59 10.89 7.58 -6.29
C LEU A 59 9.84 6.49 -6.49
N TRP A 60 8.80 6.76 -7.29
CA TRP A 60 7.70 5.84 -7.54
C TRP A 60 8.03 4.80 -8.60
N CYS A 61 8.53 5.21 -9.77
CA CYS A 61 8.71 4.32 -10.92
C CYS A 61 10.15 4.22 -11.45
N ALA A 62 11.14 4.80 -10.75
CA ALA A 62 12.55 4.81 -11.19
C ALA A 62 12.73 5.33 -12.63
N ASN A 63 11.93 6.31 -13.05
CA ASN A 63 11.91 6.89 -14.39
C ASN A 63 11.74 5.86 -15.53
N LEU A 64 11.05 4.74 -15.27
CA LEU A 64 10.70 3.76 -16.31
C LEU A 64 9.79 4.37 -17.38
N ILE A 65 9.05 5.41 -17.03
CA ILE A 65 8.26 6.23 -17.96
C ILE A 65 8.62 7.70 -17.77
N PRO A 66 8.42 8.57 -18.78
CA PRO A 66 8.73 9.99 -18.68
C PRO A 66 7.87 10.73 -17.64
N TYR A 67 8.43 11.80 -17.08
CA TYR A 67 7.67 12.80 -16.33
C TYR A 67 7.34 13.98 -17.26
N PRO A 68 6.16 14.60 -17.19
CA PRO A 68 5.03 14.29 -16.29
C PRO A 68 4.33 12.98 -16.63
N LEU A 69 3.59 12.43 -15.64
CA LEU A 69 2.85 11.19 -15.82
C LEU A 69 1.66 11.38 -16.77
N GLU A 70 1.77 10.82 -17.96
CA GLU A 70 0.72 10.83 -18.97
C GLU A 70 0.03 9.46 -19.08
N LYS A 71 -1.24 9.48 -19.52
CA LYS A 71 -2.07 8.26 -19.62
C LYS A 71 -1.44 7.19 -20.50
N MET A 72 -0.91 7.58 -21.67
CA MET A 72 -0.29 6.64 -22.61
C MET A 72 0.91 5.96 -21.99
N GLY A 73 1.85 6.72 -21.42
CA GLY A 73 3.03 6.14 -20.76
C GLY A 73 2.67 5.27 -19.56
N PHE A 74 1.60 5.60 -18.82
CA PHE A 74 1.12 4.78 -17.73
C PHE A 74 0.52 3.45 -18.24
N ASP A 75 -0.26 3.48 -19.32
CA ASP A 75 -0.82 2.27 -19.93
C ASP A 75 0.27 1.36 -20.48
N ASP A 76 1.26 1.93 -21.18
CA ASP A 76 2.42 1.20 -21.71
C ASP A 76 3.21 0.53 -20.57
N LEU A 77 3.41 1.24 -19.45
CA LEU A 77 4.07 0.67 -18.26
C LEU A 77 3.31 -0.53 -17.70
N LEU A 78 1.98 -0.42 -17.57
CA LEU A 78 1.15 -1.51 -17.04
C LEU A 78 1.13 -2.70 -17.99
N GLN A 79 1.01 -2.46 -19.30
CA GLN A 79 1.05 -3.50 -20.30
C GLN A 79 2.40 -4.24 -20.30
N GLU A 80 3.51 -3.51 -20.32
CA GLU A 80 4.85 -4.12 -20.26
C GLU A 80 5.05 -4.94 -18.97
N ALA A 81 4.56 -4.42 -17.83
CA ALA A 81 4.66 -5.11 -16.55
C ALA A 81 3.83 -6.40 -16.50
N GLU A 82 2.63 -6.41 -17.10
CA GLU A 82 1.79 -7.60 -17.26
C GLU A 82 2.47 -8.63 -18.17
N GLU A 83 2.90 -8.22 -19.36
CA GLU A 83 3.51 -9.13 -20.36
C GLU A 83 4.81 -9.79 -19.86
N ARG A 84 5.65 -9.03 -19.15
CA ARG A 84 6.97 -9.52 -18.71
C ARG A 84 6.96 -10.24 -17.37
N PHE A 85 6.08 -9.84 -16.45
CA PHE A 85 6.12 -10.28 -15.06
C PHE A 85 4.80 -10.81 -14.52
N GLY A 86 3.71 -10.72 -15.31
CA GLY A 86 2.38 -11.08 -14.85
C GLY A 86 1.82 -10.12 -13.78
N ASP A 87 2.26 -8.86 -13.82
CA ASP A 87 1.81 -7.85 -12.86
C ASP A 87 0.33 -7.55 -13.03
N SER A 88 -0.39 -7.54 -11.92
CA SER A 88 -1.79 -7.12 -11.86
C SER A 88 -1.87 -5.79 -11.10
N PRO A 89 -2.46 -4.73 -11.68
CA PRO A 89 -2.61 -3.44 -11.02
C PRO A 89 -3.83 -3.42 -10.09
N PHE A 90 -3.66 -2.86 -8.90
CA PHE A 90 -4.68 -2.71 -7.86
C PHE A 90 -4.77 -1.27 -7.38
N VAL A 91 -5.94 -0.90 -6.90
CA VAL A 91 -6.18 0.33 -6.15
C VAL A 91 -6.72 0.02 -4.76
N ALA A 92 -6.38 0.87 -3.81
CA ALA A 92 -6.99 0.89 -2.49
C ALA A 92 -8.06 1.99 -2.43
N THR A 93 -9.20 1.67 -1.81
CA THR A 93 -10.32 2.59 -1.60
C THR A 93 -10.78 2.54 -0.16
N THR A 94 -11.28 3.66 0.34
CA THR A 94 -12.08 3.72 1.57
C THR A 94 -13.47 3.11 1.34
N ASP A 95 -14.25 2.88 2.39
CA ASP A 95 -15.60 2.30 2.30
C ASP A 95 -16.59 3.13 1.47
N ASP A 96 -16.42 4.46 1.47
CA ASP A 96 -17.19 5.38 0.62
C ASP A 96 -16.72 5.39 -0.86
N GLY A 97 -15.71 4.57 -1.19
CA GLY A 97 -15.20 4.38 -2.55
C GLY A 97 -14.15 5.40 -3.00
N LYS A 98 -13.66 6.28 -2.12
CA LYS A 98 -12.58 7.22 -2.44
C LYS A 98 -11.28 6.46 -2.67
N LEU A 99 -10.59 6.73 -3.78
CA LEU A 99 -9.26 6.19 -4.03
C LEU A 99 -8.24 6.80 -3.08
N VAL A 100 -7.39 5.96 -2.51
CA VAL A 100 -6.35 6.36 -1.55
C VAL A 100 -4.96 5.86 -1.90
N GLY A 101 -4.84 4.85 -2.76
CA GLY A 101 -3.55 4.34 -3.19
C GLY A 101 -3.62 3.39 -4.39
N PHE A 102 -2.45 3.10 -4.94
CA PHE A 102 -2.26 2.21 -6.09
C PHE A 102 -1.00 1.38 -5.89
N PHE A 103 -0.99 0.15 -6.41
CA PHE A 103 0.18 -0.73 -6.51
C PHE A 103 -0.02 -1.78 -7.59
N CYS A 104 1.07 -2.37 -8.07
CA CYS A 104 1.06 -3.59 -8.88
C CYS A 104 1.56 -4.77 -8.05
N PHE A 105 1.05 -5.96 -8.35
CA PHE A 105 1.44 -7.20 -7.69
C PHE A 105 1.58 -8.33 -8.70
N SER A 106 2.65 -9.11 -8.57
CA SER A 106 2.87 -10.35 -9.31
C SER A 106 3.44 -11.44 -8.40
N VAL A 107 3.42 -12.69 -8.85
CA VAL A 107 4.07 -13.83 -8.19
C VAL A 107 5.09 -14.43 -9.14
N ASN A 108 6.32 -14.57 -8.68
CA ASN A 108 7.34 -15.33 -9.39
C ASN A 108 7.05 -16.82 -9.21
N LEU A 109 6.61 -17.48 -10.28
CA LEU A 109 6.22 -18.89 -10.26
C LEU A 109 7.36 -19.87 -9.93
N ASN A 110 8.63 -19.47 -10.10
CA ASN A 110 9.77 -20.31 -9.77
C ASN A 110 10.12 -20.28 -8.29
N THR A 111 9.94 -19.15 -7.62
CA THR A 111 10.30 -18.96 -6.21
C THR A 111 9.10 -18.87 -5.28
N ASN A 112 7.90 -18.75 -5.84
CA ASN A 112 6.65 -18.46 -5.15
C ASN A 112 6.70 -17.19 -4.27
N GLU A 113 7.56 -16.22 -4.65
CA GLU A 113 7.62 -14.92 -4.00
C GLU A 113 6.73 -13.91 -4.73
N GLY A 114 5.90 -13.21 -3.96
CA GLY A 114 5.15 -12.06 -4.44
C GLY A 114 6.05 -10.82 -4.56
N MET A 115 5.76 -9.95 -5.54
CA MET A 115 6.46 -8.68 -5.73
C MET A 115 5.46 -7.53 -5.76
N LEU A 116 5.64 -6.56 -4.86
CA LEU A 116 4.92 -5.28 -4.88
C LEU A 116 5.73 -4.24 -5.63
N LYS A 117 5.08 -3.56 -6.58
CA LYS A 117 5.70 -2.53 -7.44
C LYS A 117 4.80 -1.30 -7.52
N PHE A 118 5.38 -0.18 -7.92
CA PHE A 118 4.67 1.07 -8.22
C PHE A 118 3.72 1.52 -7.11
N VAL A 119 4.13 1.34 -5.85
CA VAL A 119 3.33 1.71 -4.68
C VAL A 119 3.25 3.22 -4.54
N VAL A 120 2.05 3.76 -4.58
CA VAL A 120 1.78 5.19 -4.35
C VAL A 120 0.53 5.39 -3.53
N VAL A 121 0.53 6.42 -2.70
CA VAL A 121 -0.61 6.87 -1.88
C VAL A 121 -0.87 8.34 -2.18
N ASP A 122 -2.14 8.72 -2.20
CA ASP A 122 -2.58 10.10 -2.32
C ASP A 122 -1.74 11.00 -1.39
N ASN A 123 -1.07 11.99 -1.97
CA ASN A 123 -0.17 12.88 -1.24
C ASN A 123 -0.88 13.73 -0.17
N ALA A 124 -2.19 14.03 -0.36
CA ALA A 124 -3.00 14.78 0.59
C ALA A 124 -3.31 14.01 1.89
N ILE A 125 -3.18 12.68 1.87
CA ILE A 125 -3.48 11.83 3.03
C ILE A 125 -2.27 11.06 3.57
N ARG A 126 -1.06 11.41 3.13
CA ARG A 126 0.18 10.82 3.67
C ARG A 126 0.28 11.07 5.18
N ASN A 127 1.04 10.22 5.87
CA ASN A 127 1.26 10.25 7.32
C ASN A 127 0.01 9.98 8.19
N LYS A 128 -1.13 9.59 7.58
CA LYS A 128 -2.37 9.21 8.29
C LYS A 128 -2.56 7.69 8.41
N GLY A 129 -1.58 6.87 8.02
CA GLY A 129 -1.63 5.42 8.13
C GLY A 129 -2.14 4.67 6.89
N TYR A 130 -2.80 5.32 5.94
CA TYR A 130 -3.39 4.69 4.75
C TYR A 130 -2.39 3.84 3.94
N GLY A 131 -1.15 4.30 3.78
CA GLY A 131 -0.12 3.52 3.07
C GLY A 131 0.19 2.21 3.77
N CYS A 132 0.34 2.21 5.09
CA CYS A 132 0.62 1.00 5.85
C CYS A 132 -0.58 0.04 5.81
N GLU A 133 -1.82 0.56 5.86
CA GLU A 133 -3.03 -0.26 5.78
C GLU A 133 -3.18 -0.90 4.38
N MET A 134 -2.96 -0.14 3.31
CA MET A 134 -2.93 -0.67 1.94
C MET A 134 -1.91 -1.81 1.80
N ILE A 135 -0.68 -1.63 2.32
CA ILE A 135 0.35 -2.66 2.24
C ILE A 135 -0.01 -3.90 3.06
N LYS A 136 -0.64 -3.76 4.23
CA LYS A 136 -1.16 -4.92 4.98
C LYS A 136 -2.19 -5.70 4.18
N LEU A 137 -3.12 -5.02 3.50
CA LEU A 137 -4.12 -5.67 2.63
C LEU A 137 -3.46 -6.36 1.43
N ALA A 138 -2.45 -5.73 0.81
CA ALA A 138 -1.70 -6.33 -0.28
C ALA A 138 -0.94 -7.60 0.17
N VAL A 139 -0.32 -7.58 1.36
CA VAL A 139 0.34 -8.73 1.96
C VAL A 139 -0.66 -9.83 2.31
N LYS A 140 -1.82 -9.47 2.88
CA LYS A 140 -2.90 -10.41 3.14
C LYS A 140 -3.39 -11.08 1.87
N TYR A 141 -3.64 -10.30 0.79
CA TYR A 141 -3.99 -10.83 -0.53
C TYR A 141 -2.92 -11.79 -1.04
N ALA A 142 -1.65 -11.43 -0.96
CA ALA A 142 -0.54 -12.27 -1.41
C ALA A 142 -0.51 -13.62 -0.68
N PHE A 143 -0.67 -13.64 0.64
CA PHE A 143 -0.58 -14.86 1.43
C PHE A 143 -1.86 -15.71 1.39
N GLU A 144 -3.04 -15.07 1.44
CA GLU A 144 -4.31 -15.78 1.56
C GLU A 144 -4.92 -16.16 0.22
N ILE A 145 -4.77 -15.31 -0.80
CA ILE A 145 -5.38 -15.50 -2.12
C ILE A 145 -4.36 -16.01 -3.13
N ALA A 146 -3.25 -15.26 -3.33
CA ALA A 146 -2.22 -15.65 -4.30
C ALA A 146 -1.32 -16.80 -3.81
N LYS A 147 -1.39 -17.16 -2.51
CA LYS A 147 -0.65 -18.28 -1.89
C LYS A 147 0.87 -18.13 -1.97
N ALA A 148 1.38 -16.92 -2.05
CA ALA A 148 2.80 -16.65 -2.00
C ALA A 148 3.41 -17.08 -0.66
N ASP A 149 4.68 -17.48 -0.65
CA ASP A 149 5.42 -17.87 0.57
C ASP A 149 6.11 -16.66 1.21
N ALA A 150 6.44 -15.66 0.41
CA ALA A 150 7.01 -14.39 0.82
C ALA A 150 6.50 -13.27 -0.07
N VAL A 151 6.58 -12.03 0.40
CA VAL A 151 6.33 -10.83 -0.40
C VAL A 151 7.54 -9.92 -0.32
N GLN A 152 8.01 -9.44 -1.46
CA GLN A 152 9.13 -8.53 -1.54
C GLN A 152 8.74 -7.22 -2.25
N LEU A 153 9.55 -6.20 -2.04
CA LEU A 153 9.49 -4.92 -2.72
C LEU A 153 10.87 -4.27 -2.78
N ASN A 154 11.01 -3.29 -3.65
CA ASN A 154 12.18 -2.43 -3.66
C ASN A 154 11.78 -1.01 -3.24
N VAL A 155 12.64 -0.37 -2.46
CA VAL A 155 12.48 1.01 -2.03
C VAL A 155 13.82 1.74 -2.08
N PHE A 156 13.80 3.01 -2.49
CA PHE A 156 14.98 3.86 -2.40
C PHE A 156 15.16 4.33 -0.95
N PRO A 157 16.37 4.27 -0.36
CA PRO A 157 16.66 4.86 0.97
C PRO A 157 16.26 6.33 1.07
N GLU A 158 16.26 7.05 -0.06
CA GLU A 158 15.82 8.44 -0.22
C GLU A 158 14.31 8.62 -0.02
N ASN A 159 13.55 7.52 0.14
CA ASN A 159 12.15 7.51 0.55
C ASN A 159 11.97 6.90 1.96
N PRO A 160 12.45 7.58 3.02
CA PRO A 160 12.41 7.06 4.38
C PRO A 160 10.98 6.87 4.90
N GLY A 161 10.01 7.62 4.36
CA GLY A 161 8.60 7.49 4.72
C GLY A 161 8.02 6.15 4.29
N ALA A 162 8.29 5.73 3.06
CA ALA A 162 7.87 4.42 2.55
C ALA A 162 8.60 3.29 3.30
N LYS A 163 9.92 3.39 3.49
CA LYS A 163 10.70 2.40 4.22
C LYS A 163 10.15 2.15 5.63
N LYS A 164 9.89 3.22 6.41
CA LYS A 164 9.26 3.12 7.74
C LYS A 164 7.87 2.47 7.70
N CYS A 165 7.09 2.74 6.64
CA CYS A 165 5.79 2.10 6.48
C CYS A 165 5.95 0.59 6.27
N TYR A 166 6.85 0.15 5.41
CA TYR A 166 7.12 -1.27 5.17
C TYR A 166 7.64 -1.98 6.42
N GLU A 167 8.56 -1.36 7.16
CA GLU A 167 9.06 -1.87 8.45
C GLU A 167 7.93 -2.06 9.47
N LYS A 168 6.98 -1.10 9.57
CA LYS A 168 5.81 -1.21 10.46
C LYS A 168 4.86 -2.35 10.07
N VAL A 169 4.78 -2.70 8.79
CA VAL A 169 3.98 -3.84 8.30
C VAL A 169 4.68 -5.16 8.58
N GLY A 170 6.00 -5.15 8.81
CA GLY A 170 6.79 -6.33 9.13
C GLY A 170 7.84 -6.72 8.08
N PHE A 171 7.98 -5.91 7.02
CA PHE A 171 9.07 -6.12 6.06
C PHE A 171 10.43 -5.89 6.71
N LYS A 172 11.39 -6.72 6.34
CA LYS A 172 12.79 -6.62 6.77
C LYS A 172 13.67 -6.38 5.55
N GLU A 173 14.72 -5.61 5.71
CA GLU A 173 15.73 -5.41 4.68
C GLU A 173 16.42 -6.74 4.37
N ARG A 174 16.49 -7.10 3.09
CA ARG A 174 17.17 -8.29 2.60
C ARG A 174 18.50 -7.94 1.96
N THR A 175 18.53 -6.93 1.10
CA THR A 175 19.74 -6.45 0.44
C THR A 175 19.67 -4.94 0.20
N LEU A 176 20.84 -4.30 0.25
CA LEU A 176 21.02 -2.92 -0.18
C LEU A 176 22.05 -2.90 -1.32
N THR A 177 21.68 -2.33 -2.45
CA THR A 177 22.56 -2.06 -3.58
C THR A 177 22.84 -0.57 -3.60
N GLU A 178 24.09 -0.18 -3.37
CA GLU A 178 24.50 1.22 -3.47
C GLU A 178 24.53 1.68 -4.93
N ASN A 179 24.30 2.99 -5.15
CA ASN A 179 24.39 3.62 -6.47
C ASN A 179 23.56 2.89 -7.56
N ALA A 180 22.41 2.34 -7.19
CA ALA A 180 21.57 1.52 -8.06
C ALA A 180 20.77 2.34 -9.08
N PHE A 181 20.58 3.64 -8.81
CA PHE A 181 19.80 4.54 -9.66
C PHE A 181 20.38 5.95 -9.64
N ARG A 182 20.39 6.61 -10.79
CA ARG A 182 20.81 8.02 -10.90
C ARG A 182 19.57 8.91 -11.09
N PHE A 183 19.39 9.85 -10.18
CA PHE A 183 18.42 10.93 -10.32
C PHE A 183 19.17 12.26 -10.37
N LYS A 184 19.23 12.88 -11.57
CA LYS A 184 20.02 14.11 -11.81
C LYS A 184 21.48 13.90 -11.35
N ASP A 185 21.92 14.69 -10.40
CA ASP A 185 23.28 14.63 -9.84
C ASP A 185 23.39 13.70 -8.61
N GLU A 186 22.26 13.09 -8.19
CA GLU A 186 22.21 12.17 -7.05
C GLU A 186 22.34 10.71 -7.50
N LEU A 187 23.05 9.92 -6.68
CA LEU A 187 23.09 8.47 -6.80
C LEU A 187 22.30 7.87 -5.64
N TRP A 188 21.23 7.15 -5.96
CA TRP A 188 20.36 6.51 -4.97
C TRP A 188 20.67 5.03 -4.83
N GLY A 189 20.62 4.53 -3.61
CA GLY A 189 20.64 3.12 -3.34
C GLY A 189 19.31 2.46 -3.69
N ARG A 190 19.27 1.13 -3.70
CA ARG A 190 18.03 0.33 -3.79
C ARG A 190 18.04 -0.71 -2.70
N CYS A 191 17.11 -0.58 -1.77
CA CYS A 191 16.87 -1.53 -0.70
C CYS A 191 15.78 -2.53 -1.13
N ASN A 192 16.09 -3.82 -1.16
CA ASN A 192 15.10 -4.87 -1.29
C ASN A 192 14.63 -5.27 0.11
N MET A 193 13.32 -5.27 0.33
CA MET A 193 12.73 -5.66 1.60
C MET A 193 11.78 -6.84 1.38
N VAL A 194 11.66 -7.72 2.39
CA VAL A 194 10.88 -8.95 2.33
C VAL A 194 10.10 -9.17 3.63
N ILE A 195 8.91 -9.75 3.51
CA ILE A 195 8.09 -10.30 4.60
C ILE A 195 7.74 -11.76 4.25
N THR A 196 7.85 -12.65 5.22
CA THR A 196 7.47 -14.07 5.10
C THR A 196 6.25 -14.35 5.98
N LYS A 197 5.54 -15.43 5.68
CA LYS A 197 4.46 -15.93 6.54
C LYS A 197 4.95 -16.20 7.96
#